data_bbf3771d947ada3d543396bc898082ab
#
_entry.id   bbf3771d947ada3d543396bc898082ab
#
_cell.length_a   1.000
_cell.length_b   1.000
_cell.length_c   1.000
_cell.angle_alpha   90.00
_cell.angle_beta   90.00
_cell.angle_gamma   90.00
#
_symmetry.space_group_name_H-M   'P 1'
#
loop_
_entity.id
_entity.type
_entity.pdbx_description
1 polymer ?
#
loop_
_entity_poly.entity_id
_entity_poly.type
_entity_poly.pdbx_seq_one_letter_code
_entity_poly.pdbx_strand_id
1 'polypeptide(L)'
;MDNINNTNLVKKLIFYIIFPFGAWVYSVFHAKLKSSYVIFFLFSLLISWHMAPTNTEKYDDFIGVLDRFETTSISTYQLSSDVEAYFSRTDTAPRDIYERILIWLVKLFTDNYHFFFLLASIPIALCQLNTMKFLTEDKRYENASILGVILLAMFIFPRDILTVQNPRFATGFWLCIMASVLFFYRGTKVNSLFLLFIAPMCHSGLLPFVGAFLIYLFMPKNVKLFKIMAIVSIPFAFLDANLMNYIDIEILPSSLQTWASIYLSDDAFSKYVLQEGRSGFWWVQAIFEIMMTISYIIMTWQLIKQTEQPKEGDGGSKLLLFYLYIFTLVNFIQFIPEMGSRYYWFLRILCIFVWFKHFGFTKPKTLYLLACSCSFLMFMRYGYVIGGALAVTTSPDIFITPLPYLVGKGLFWN
;
A
#
# COMPACT_ATOMS: atom_id res chain seq x y z
N MET A 1 -23.31 -25.77 -9.34
CA MET A 1 -22.00 -25.09 -9.12
C MET A 1 -21.82 -24.61 -7.68
N ASP A 2 -22.87 -24.23 -6.98
CA ASP A 2 -22.74 -23.65 -5.61
C ASP A 2 -22.27 -24.65 -4.54
N ASN A 3 -22.65 -25.92 -4.63
CA ASN A 3 -22.24 -26.95 -3.67
C ASN A 3 -20.73 -27.27 -3.70
N ILE A 4 -20.09 -27.23 -4.87
CA ILE A 4 -18.64 -27.48 -4.99
C ILE A 4 -17.86 -26.31 -4.38
N ASN A 5 -18.35 -25.09 -4.51
CA ASN A 5 -17.72 -23.90 -3.93
C ASN A 5 -17.78 -23.93 -2.38
N ASN A 6 -18.90 -24.38 -1.80
CA ASN A 6 -19.06 -24.47 -0.35
C ASN A 6 -18.16 -25.56 0.26
N THR A 7 -18.06 -26.74 -0.35
CA THR A 7 -17.18 -27.81 0.12
C THR A 7 -15.70 -27.37 0.10
N ASN A 8 -15.29 -26.64 -0.92
CA ASN A 8 -13.92 -26.10 -0.99
C ASN A 8 -13.66 -25.02 0.07
N LEU A 9 -14.66 -24.19 0.39
CA LEU A 9 -14.54 -23.20 1.46
C LEU A 9 -14.34 -23.87 2.82
N VAL A 10 -15.21 -24.85 3.16
CA VAL A 10 -15.12 -25.57 4.43
C VAL A 10 -13.75 -26.25 4.60
N LYS A 11 -13.25 -26.94 3.57
CA LYS A 11 -11.92 -27.56 3.60
C LYS A 11 -10.81 -26.54 3.84
N LYS A 12 -10.86 -25.40 3.18
CA LYS A 12 -9.89 -24.31 3.37
C LYS A 12 -9.98 -23.69 4.75
N LEU A 13 -11.19 -23.51 5.31
CA LEU A 13 -11.36 -22.98 6.66
C LEU A 13 -10.84 -23.97 7.73
N ILE A 14 -11.11 -25.26 7.59
CA ILE A 14 -10.53 -26.28 8.48
C ILE A 14 -8.99 -26.22 8.41
N PHE A 15 -8.44 -26.18 7.19
CA PHE A 15 -7.00 -26.07 7.01
C PHE A 15 -6.45 -24.76 7.60
N TYR A 16 -7.19 -23.64 7.47
CA TYR A 16 -6.83 -22.36 8.07
C TYR A 16 -6.81 -22.41 9.61
N ILE A 17 -7.74 -23.12 10.23
CA ILE A 17 -7.76 -23.30 11.70
C ILE A 17 -6.51 -24.08 12.16
N ILE A 18 -6.12 -25.12 11.40
CA ILE A 18 -4.99 -25.99 11.77
C ILE A 18 -3.66 -25.31 11.41
N PHE A 19 -3.56 -24.69 10.24
CA PHE A 19 -2.32 -24.10 9.73
C PHE A 19 -2.63 -22.88 8.84
N PRO A 20 -2.81 -21.69 9.43
CA PRO A 20 -3.22 -20.47 8.71
C PRO A 20 -2.33 -20.12 7.52
N PHE A 21 -1.01 -20.11 7.71
CA PHE A 21 -0.05 -19.80 6.65
C PHE A 21 -0.10 -20.82 5.51
N GLY A 22 -0.15 -22.12 5.82
CA GLY A 22 -0.29 -23.17 4.81
C GLY A 22 -1.58 -23.04 4.00
N ALA A 23 -2.70 -22.68 4.65
CA ALA A 23 -3.97 -22.42 3.98
C ALA A 23 -3.89 -21.18 3.08
N TRP A 24 -3.15 -20.13 3.49
CA TRP A 24 -2.88 -18.96 2.66
C TRP A 24 -2.06 -19.35 1.42
N VAL A 25 -0.93 -20.07 1.60
CA VAL A 25 -0.11 -20.56 0.48
C VAL A 25 -0.96 -21.42 -0.48
N TYR A 26 -1.71 -22.38 0.04
CA TYR A 26 -2.62 -23.19 -0.77
C TYR A 26 -3.62 -22.33 -1.56
N SER A 27 -4.15 -21.28 -0.93
CA SER A 27 -5.09 -20.36 -1.57
C SER A 27 -4.45 -19.50 -2.66
N VAL A 28 -3.14 -19.18 -2.57
CA VAL A 28 -2.39 -18.50 -3.64
C VAL A 28 -2.40 -19.33 -4.92
N PHE A 29 -2.13 -20.64 -4.83
CA PHE A 29 -2.18 -21.54 -5.99
C PHE A 29 -3.60 -21.72 -6.54
N HIS A 30 -4.63 -21.40 -5.75
CA HIS A 30 -6.03 -21.52 -6.10
C HIS A 30 -6.75 -20.17 -6.13
N ALA A 31 -6.05 -19.09 -6.49
CA ALA A 31 -6.55 -17.71 -6.41
C ALA A 31 -7.79 -17.43 -7.29
N LYS A 32 -8.10 -18.28 -8.27
CA LYS A 32 -9.34 -18.21 -9.06
C LYS A 32 -10.60 -18.51 -8.25
N LEU A 33 -10.48 -19.28 -7.17
CA LEU A 33 -11.62 -19.70 -6.36
C LEU A 33 -12.05 -18.59 -5.39
N LYS A 34 -13.34 -18.29 -5.35
CA LYS A 34 -13.90 -17.32 -4.38
C LYS A 34 -13.54 -17.65 -2.93
N SER A 35 -13.43 -18.94 -2.59
CA SER A 35 -13.02 -19.42 -1.28
C SER A 35 -11.59 -18.99 -0.91
N SER A 36 -10.70 -18.74 -1.87
CA SER A 36 -9.36 -18.23 -1.61
C SER A 36 -9.36 -16.79 -1.08
N TYR A 37 -10.28 -15.97 -1.54
CA TYR A 37 -10.43 -14.59 -1.06
C TYR A 37 -10.80 -14.52 0.42
N VAL A 38 -11.63 -15.47 0.88
CA VAL A 38 -11.95 -15.56 2.31
C VAL A 38 -10.69 -15.86 3.13
N ILE A 39 -9.87 -16.81 2.68
CA ILE A 39 -8.61 -17.13 3.37
C ILE A 39 -7.63 -15.94 3.34
N PHE A 40 -7.51 -15.24 2.22
CA PHE A 40 -6.67 -14.04 2.12
C PHE A 40 -7.14 -12.96 3.10
N PHE A 41 -8.44 -12.71 3.17
CA PHE A 41 -9.02 -11.75 4.10
C PHE A 41 -8.71 -12.13 5.55
N LEU A 42 -9.02 -13.36 5.94
CA LEU A 42 -8.78 -13.85 7.30
C LEU A 42 -7.28 -13.83 7.66
N PHE A 43 -6.41 -14.16 6.72
CA PHE A 43 -4.97 -14.12 6.96
C PHE A 43 -4.44 -12.69 7.11
N SER A 44 -4.99 -11.73 6.36
CA SER A 44 -4.68 -10.30 6.54
C SER A 44 -5.07 -9.81 7.93
N LEU A 45 -6.26 -10.20 8.42
CA LEU A 45 -6.71 -9.89 9.77
C LEU A 45 -5.80 -10.54 10.84
N LEU A 46 -5.40 -11.79 10.61
CA LEU A 46 -4.55 -12.53 11.55
C LEU A 46 -3.15 -11.90 11.68
N ILE A 47 -2.54 -11.48 10.57
CA ILE A 47 -1.24 -10.77 10.62
C ILE A 47 -1.38 -9.49 11.43
N SER A 48 -2.43 -8.72 11.18
CA SER A 48 -2.67 -7.47 11.90
C SER A 48 -2.97 -7.68 13.38
N TRP A 49 -3.68 -8.74 13.72
CA TRP A 49 -3.90 -9.18 15.10
C TRP A 49 -2.58 -9.51 15.81
N HIS A 50 -1.62 -10.09 15.09
CA HIS A 50 -0.32 -10.48 15.63
C HIS A 50 0.72 -9.37 15.66
N MET A 51 0.37 -8.14 15.31
CA MET A 51 1.28 -7.01 15.48
C MET A 51 1.59 -6.82 16.96
N ALA A 52 2.88 -6.89 17.30
CA ALA A 52 3.39 -6.70 18.64
C ALA A 52 4.65 -5.85 18.60
N PRO A 53 4.79 -4.83 19.45
CA PRO A 53 6.03 -4.07 19.58
C PRO A 53 7.07 -4.95 20.27
N THR A 54 8.20 -5.17 19.64
CA THR A 54 9.31 -5.91 20.25
C THR A 54 10.52 -5.02 20.54
N ASN A 55 10.53 -3.79 20.03
CA ASN A 55 11.63 -2.87 20.24
C ASN A 55 11.10 -1.47 20.63
N THR A 56 11.69 -0.90 21.69
CA THR A 56 11.30 0.38 22.26
C THR A 56 12.01 1.58 21.60
N GLU A 57 12.55 1.44 20.40
CA GLU A 57 13.18 2.56 19.71
C GLU A 57 12.13 3.61 19.29
N LYS A 58 12.25 4.81 19.83
CA LYS A 58 11.32 5.96 19.73
C LYS A 58 10.98 6.47 18.33
N TYR A 59 11.52 5.90 17.28
CA TYR A 59 11.40 6.41 15.89
C TYR A 59 10.54 5.53 14.99
N ASP A 60 9.90 4.51 15.52
CA ASP A 60 9.02 3.65 14.74
C ASP A 60 7.59 4.22 14.74
N ASP A 61 7.01 4.41 13.55
CA ASP A 61 5.61 4.84 13.37
C ASP A 61 4.64 3.97 14.17
N PHE A 62 4.97 2.68 14.32
CA PHE A 62 4.17 1.71 15.06
C PHE A 62 4.10 2.06 16.57
N ILE A 63 5.24 2.37 17.18
CA ILE A 63 5.30 2.76 18.62
C ILE A 63 4.51 4.04 18.82
N GLY A 64 4.64 5.01 17.91
CA GLY A 64 3.87 6.25 17.98
C GLY A 64 2.36 6.03 17.85
N VAL A 65 1.92 5.06 17.06
CA VAL A 65 0.50 4.70 16.95
C VAL A 65 0.01 3.99 18.21
N LEU A 66 0.82 3.07 18.75
CA LEU A 66 0.52 2.36 19.99
C LEU A 66 0.43 3.30 21.18
N ASP A 67 1.41 4.19 21.35
CA ASP A 67 1.42 5.20 22.42
C ASP A 67 0.16 6.09 22.36
N ARG A 68 -0.22 6.54 21.15
CA ARG A 68 -1.48 7.28 20.97
C ARG A 68 -2.71 6.46 21.32
N PHE A 69 -2.74 5.18 20.97
CA PHE A 69 -3.84 4.30 21.35
C PHE A 69 -3.91 4.13 22.87
N GLU A 70 -2.80 3.91 23.55
CA GLU A 70 -2.75 3.69 24.99
C GLU A 70 -3.07 4.95 25.79
N THR A 71 -2.47 6.08 25.42
CA THR A 71 -2.57 7.34 26.17
C THR A 71 -3.83 8.15 25.87
N THR A 72 -4.47 7.91 24.70
CA THR A 72 -5.63 8.72 24.29
C THR A 72 -6.94 8.06 24.71
N SER A 73 -7.70 8.77 25.55
CA SER A 73 -9.11 8.45 25.82
C SER A 73 -10.01 9.43 25.06
N ILE A 74 -10.81 8.93 24.12
CA ILE A 74 -11.68 9.77 23.28
C ILE A 74 -13.13 9.52 23.68
N SER A 75 -13.76 10.54 24.30
CA SER A 75 -15.22 10.54 24.51
C SER A 75 -15.95 10.82 23.18
N THR A 76 -17.22 10.43 23.09
CA THR A 76 -18.07 10.76 21.92
C THR A 76 -18.16 12.26 21.67
N TYR A 77 -18.19 13.07 22.73
CA TYR A 77 -18.16 14.53 22.64
C TYR A 77 -16.84 15.03 22.04
N GLN A 78 -15.72 14.51 22.52
CA GLN A 78 -14.39 14.89 22.00
C GLN A 78 -14.21 14.48 20.55
N LEU A 79 -14.69 13.29 20.14
CA LEU A 79 -14.67 12.89 18.74
C LEU A 79 -15.49 13.83 17.86
N SER A 80 -16.68 14.24 18.32
CA SER A 80 -17.51 15.24 17.60
C SER A 80 -16.79 16.56 17.43
N SER A 81 -16.14 17.06 18.49
CA SER A 81 -15.32 18.27 18.45
C SER A 81 -14.11 18.13 17.52
N ASP A 82 -13.41 16.99 17.54
CA ASP A 82 -12.28 16.70 16.64
C ASP A 82 -12.72 16.68 15.17
N VAL A 83 -13.89 16.11 14.87
CA VAL A 83 -14.48 16.11 13.52
C VAL A 83 -14.83 17.52 13.08
N GLU A 84 -15.48 18.30 13.93
CA GLU A 84 -15.81 19.69 13.62
C GLU A 84 -14.56 20.53 13.38
N ALA A 85 -13.55 20.42 14.27
CA ALA A 85 -12.26 21.10 14.13
C ALA A 85 -11.54 20.72 12.83
N TYR A 86 -11.56 19.43 12.46
CA TYR A 86 -10.94 18.93 11.22
C TYR A 86 -11.55 19.60 9.97
N PHE A 87 -12.88 19.70 9.89
CA PHE A 87 -13.55 20.32 8.74
C PHE A 87 -13.47 21.84 8.76
N SER A 88 -13.46 22.45 9.94
CA SER A 88 -13.35 23.92 10.11
C SER A 88 -11.91 24.43 9.98
N ARG A 89 -10.92 23.52 9.87
CA ARG A 89 -9.50 23.86 9.74
C ARG A 89 -8.98 24.79 10.87
N THR A 90 -9.41 24.54 12.09
CA THR A 90 -8.90 25.26 13.27
C THR A 90 -7.47 24.85 13.60
N ASP A 91 -6.72 25.70 14.29
CA ASP A 91 -5.33 25.42 14.70
C ASP A 91 -5.20 24.19 15.61
N THR A 92 -6.28 23.81 16.30
CA THR A 92 -6.37 22.63 17.16
C THR A 92 -6.83 21.37 16.43
N ALA A 93 -7.10 21.47 15.12
CA ALA A 93 -7.61 20.35 14.33
C ALA A 93 -6.62 19.18 14.30
N PRO A 94 -7.08 17.93 14.49
CA PRO A 94 -6.23 16.77 14.27
C PRO A 94 -5.80 16.71 12.80
N ARG A 95 -4.58 16.26 12.55
CA ARG A 95 -4.06 16.10 11.18
C ARG A 95 -4.90 15.11 10.37
N ASP A 96 -5.30 14.01 11.01
CA ASP A 96 -6.02 12.90 10.42
C ASP A 96 -7.14 12.46 11.37
N ILE A 97 -8.36 12.35 10.84
CA ILE A 97 -9.53 11.99 11.65
C ILE A 97 -9.72 10.47 11.79
N TYR A 98 -9.24 9.71 10.81
CA TYR A 98 -9.44 8.26 10.73
C TYR A 98 -8.91 7.51 11.96
N GLU A 99 -7.70 7.83 12.40
CA GLU A 99 -7.10 7.19 13.59
C GLU A 99 -7.90 7.48 14.85
N ARG A 100 -8.42 8.71 15.00
CA ARG A 100 -9.30 9.10 16.11
C ARG A 100 -10.58 8.27 16.15
N ILE A 101 -11.20 8.08 14.97
CA ILE A 101 -12.40 7.23 14.84
C ILE A 101 -12.08 5.78 15.22
N LEU A 102 -10.95 5.24 14.77
CA LEU A 102 -10.55 3.88 15.11
C LEU A 102 -10.29 3.71 16.61
N ILE A 103 -9.54 4.62 17.24
CA ILE A 103 -9.27 4.59 18.68
C ILE A 103 -10.59 4.64 19.45
N TRP A 104 -11.45 5.61 19.14
CA TRP A 104 -12.75 5.73 19.77
C TRP A 104 -13.57 4.44 19.64
N LEU A 105 -13.68 3.91 18.42
CA LEU A 105 -14.49 2.72 18.14
C LEU A 105 -13.99 1.49 18.91
N VAL A 106 -12.66 1.27 18.97
CA VAL A 106 -12.12 0.11 19.69
C VAL A 106 -12.27 0.29 21.19
N LYS A 107 -12.00 1.47 21.72
CA LYS A 107 -12.11 1.76 23.17
C LYS A 107 -13.54 1.75 23.70
N LEU A 108 -14.56 1.73 22.85
CA LEU A 108 -15.92 1.41 23.29
C LEU A 108 -16.08 -0.01 23.83
N PHE A 109 -15.19 -0.94 23.43
CA PHE A 109 -15.31 -2.35 23.73
C PHE A 109 -14.11 -2.91 24.51
N THR A 110 -12.89 -2.39 24.25
CA THR A 110 -11.67 -2.95 24.81
C THR A 110 -10.47 -1.97 24.72
N ASP A 111 -9.57 -2.08 25.66
CA ASP A 111 -8.27 -1.40 25.63
C ASP A 111 -7.16 -2.26 24.97
N ASN A 112 -7.50 -3.41 24.42
CA ASN A 112 -6.53 -4.26 23.74
C ASN A 112 -6.22 -3.73 22.34
N TYR A 113 -4.98 -3.31 22.12
CA TYR A 113 -4.51 -2.72 20.87
C TYR A 113 -4.54 -3.69 19.67
N HIS A 114 -4.57 -5.00 19.89
CA HIS A 114 -4.71 -5.98 18.82
C HIS A 114 -6.02 -5.78 18.02
N PHE A 115 -7.10 -5.38 18.71
CA PHE A 115 -8.37 -5.04 18.04
C PHE A 115 -8.26 -3.78 17.19
N PHE A 116 -7.43 -2.82 17.60
CA PHE A 116 -7.19 -1.61 16.81
C PHE A 116 -6.53 -1.95 15.47
N PHE A 117 -5.45 -2.73 15.46
CA PHE A 117 -4.78 -3.13 14.23
C PHE A 117 -5.65 -4.08 13.38
N LEU A 118 -6.40 -4.97 14.00
CA LEU A 118 -7.36 -5.84 13.31
C LEU A 118 -8.42 -5.02 12.59
N LEU A 119 -9.03 -4.04 13.25
CA LEU A 119 -10.05 -3.18 12.66
C LEU A 119 -9.46 -2.31 11.53
N ALA A 120 -8.27 -1.76 11.73
CA ALA A 120 -7.56 -0.96 10.74
C ALA A 120 -7.23 -1.75 9.46
N SER A 121 -7.01 -3.05 9.56
CA SER A 121 -6.69 -3.90 8.42
C SER A 121 -7.88 -4.22 7.51
N ILE A 122 -9.11 -4.10 8.01
CA ILE A 122 -10.32 -4.44 7.24
C ILE A 122 -10.43 -3.65 5.93
N PRO A 123 -10.40 -2.30 5.92
CA PRO A 123 -10.52 -1.55 4.68
C PRO A 123 -9.34 -1.79 3.73
N ILE A 124 -8.13 -1.98 4.26
CA ILE A 124 -6.95 -2.33 3.47
C ILE A 124 -7.17 -3.66 2.75
N ALA A 125 -7.50 -4.71 3.49
CA ALA A 125 -7.74 -6.04 2.95
C ALA A 125 -8.87 -6.05 1.91
N LEU A 126 -9.97 -5.34 2.17
CA LEU A 126 -11.08 -5.22 1.22
C LEU A 126 -10.67 -4.54 -0.09
N CYS A 127 -9.90 -3.46 -0.03
CA CYS A 127 -9.39 -2.79 -1.23
C CYS A 127 -8.43 -3.68 -2.02
N GLN A 128 -7.50 -4.37 -1.33
CA GLN A 128 -6.57 -5.32 -1.94
C GLN A 128 -7.32 -6.45 -2.65
N LEU A 129 -8.25 -7.07 -1.97
CA LEU A 129 -9.04 -8.19 -2.51
C LEU A 129 -9.87 -7.77 -3.73
N ASN A 130 -10.53 -6.62 -3.67
CA ASN A 130 -11.29 -6.12 -4.80
C ASN A 130 -10.39 -5.80 -6.00
N THR A 131 -9.21 -5.20 -5.76
CA THR A 131 -8.23 -4.95 -6.82
C THR A 131 -7.77 -6.26 -7.46
N MET A 132 -7.44 -7.27 -6.64
CA MET A 132 -7.07 -8.59 -7.12
C MET A 132 -8.21 -9.28 -7.88
N LYS A 133 -9.44 -9.18 -7.41
CA LYS A 133 -10.63 -9.73 -8.07
C LYS A 133 -10.77 -9.20 -9.49
N PHE A 134 -10.58 -7.89 -9.70
CA PHE A 134 -10.64 -7.32 -11.05
C PHE A 134 -9.58 -7.87 -12.01
N LEU A 135 -8.44 -8.32 -11.50
CA LEU A 135 -7.43 -9.01 -12.30
C LEU A 135 -7.80 -10.46 -12.59
N THR A 136 -8.31 -11.19 -11.59
CA THR A 136 -8.60 -12.61 -11.70
C THR A 136 -9.90 -12.92 -12.45
N GLU A 137 -10.83 -11.96 -12.53
CA GLU A 137 -12.04 -12.04 -13.36
C GLU A 137 -11.75 -11.91 -14.86
N ASP A 138 -10.56 -11.44 -15.24
CA ASP A 138 -10.18 -11.35 -16.65
C ASP A 138 -9.95 -12.75 -17.24
N LYS A 139 -10.53 -13.04 -18.40
CA LYS A 139 -10.38 -14.33 -19.11
C LYS A 139 -8.91 -14.71 -19.34
N ARG A 140 -8.04 -13.72 -19.51
CA ARG A 140 -6.59 -13.96 -19.69
C ARG A 140 -5.93 -14.52 -18.44
N TYR A 141 -6.55 -14.37 -17.27
CA TYR A 141 -6.08 -14.99 -16.04
C TYR A 141 -6.23 -16.52 -16.04
N GLU A 142 -7.08 -17.10 -16.89
CA GLU A 142 -7.24 -18.55 -17.01
C GLU A 142 -5.93 -19.24 -17.43
N ASN A 143 -5.10 -18.54 -18.20
CA ASN A 143 -3.80 -19.00 -18.66
C ASN A 143 -2.64 -18.42 -17.83
N ALA A 144 -2.90 -17.92 -16.62
CA ALA A 144 -1.87 -17.35 -15.76
C ALA A 144 -0.83 -18.42 -15.39
N SER A 145 0.43 -18.09 -15.55
CA SER A 145 1.52 -18.93 -15.05
C SER A 145 1.51 -18.92 -13.51
N ILE A 146 1.98 -20.01 -12.90
CA ILE A 146 2.15 -20.08 -11.43
C ILE A 146 2.96 -18.90 -10.94
N LEU A 147 4.02 -18.52 -11.64
CA LEU A 147 4.87 -17.38 -11.31
C LEU A 147 4.07 -16.06 -11.31
N GLY A 148 3.19 -15.84 -12.31
CA GLY A 148 2.34 -14.65 -12.37
C GLY A 148 1.37 -14.57 -11.19
N VAL A 149 0.80 -15.71 -10.77
CA VAL A 149 -0.07 -15.80 -9.59
C VAL A 149 0.68 -15.52 -8.30
N ILE A 150 1.86 -16.12 -8.12
CA ILE A 150 2.72 -15.90 -6.94
C ILE A 150 3.12 -14.43 -6.87
N LEU A 151 3.57 -13.83 -7.98
CA LEU A 151 3.95 -12.43 -8.03
C LEU A 151 2.79 -11.51 -7.66
N LEU A 152 1.60 -11.76 -8.20
CA LEU A 152 0.43 -10.98 -7.84
C LEU A 152 0.15 -11.07 -6.34
N ALA A 153 0.20 -12.27 -5.78
CA ALA A 153 0.00 -12.48 -4.36
C ALA A 153 1.11 -11.80 -3.53
N MET A 154 2.36 -11.94 -3.90
CA MET A 154 3.50 -11.33 -3.21
C MET A 154 3.45 -9.81 -3.24
N PHE A 155 2.97 -9.21 -4.32
CA PHE A 155 2.88 -7.76 -4.44
C PHE A 155 1.71 -7.16 -3.69
N ILE A 156 0.56 -7.82 -3.71
CA ILE A 156 -0.66 -7.26 -3.15
C ILE A 156 -0.78 -7.58 -1.66
N PHE A 157 -0.40 -8.79 -1.23
CA PHE A 157 -0.69 -9.24 0.15
C PHE A 157 0.41 -9.00 1.19
N PRO A 158 1.66 -9.47 1.03
CA PRO A 158 2.54 -9.54 2.20
C PRO A 158 3.11 -8.20 2.66
N ARG A 159 3.33 -7.27 1.74
CA ARG A 159 3.99 -6.00 2.09
C ARG A 159 3.03 -5.00 2.69
N ASP A 160 1.83 -4.92 2.14
CA ASP A 160 0.86 -3.94 2.59
C ASP A 160 0.20 -4.35 3.90
N ILE A 161 0.25 -5.63 4.24
CA ILE A 161 -0.16 -6.11 5.56
C ILE A 161 0.79 -5.56 6.63
N LEU A 162 2.09 -5.47 6.37
CA LEU A 162 3.03 -4.85 7.29
C LEU A 162 2.88 -3.32 7.37
N THR A 163 2.29 -2.69 6.35
CA THR A 163 2.00 -1.25 6.39
C THR A 163 0.83 -0.89 7.31
N VAL A 164 0.13 -1.87 7.88
CA VAL A 164 -0.83 -1.64 8.98
C VAL A 164 -0.17 -1.04 10.23
N GLN A 165 1.17 -1.06 10.31
CA GLN A 165 1.93 -0.27 11.29
C GLN A 165 1.58 1.23 11.25
N ASN A 166 1.32 1.76 10.04
CA ASN A 166 0.78 3.09 9.86
C ASN A 166 -0.62 2.99 9.21
N PRO A 167 -1.65 2.66 9.99
CA PRO A 167 -2.97 2.36 9.45
C PRO A 167 -3.59 3.53 8.69
N ARG A 168 -3.23 4.76 9.08
CA ARG A 168 -3.70 5.99 8.43
C ARG A 168 -3.28 6.04 6.96
N PHE A 169 -1.96 6.00 6.74
CA PHE A 169 -1.41 6.08 5.38
C PHE A 169 -1.81 4.86 4.55
N ALA A 170 -1.71 3.65 5.11
CA ALA A 170 -2.04 2.43 4.39
C ALA A 170 -3.50 2.39 3.93
N THR A 171 -4.44 2.75 4.79
CA THR A 171 -5.86 2.79 4.43
C THR A 171 -6.10 3.82 3.32
N GLY A 172 -5.67 5.07 3.52
CA GLY A 172 -5.86 6.11 2.52
C GLY A 172 -5.19 5.78 1.17
N PHE A 173 -4.00 5.20 1.21
CA PHE A 173 -3.28 4.73 0.03
C PHE A 173 -4.09 3.68 -0.78
N TRP A 174 -4.63 2.66 -0.11
CA TRP A 174 -5.45 1.65 -0.78
C TRP A 174 -6.78 2.18 -1.27
N LEU A 175 -7.36 3.16 -0.59
CA LEU A 175 -8.53 3.89 -1.09
C LEU A 175 -8.20 4.64 -2.40
N CYS A 176 -7.04 5.28 -2.50
CA CYS A 176 -6.58 5.93 -3.73
C CYS A 176 -6.36 4.94 -4.89
N ILE A 177 -5.75 3.78 -4.63
CA ILE A 177 -5.59 2.72 -5.63
C ILE A 177 -6.95 2.24 -6.12
N MET A 178 -7.82 1.89 -5.20
CA MET A 178 -9.15 1.38 -5.51
C MET A 178 -9.98 2.43 -6.26
N ALA A 179 -9.90 3.70 -5.85
CA ALA A 179 -10.54 4.81 -6.55
C ALA A 179 -10.07 4.93 -8.00
N SER A 180 -8.75 4.84 -8.23
CA SER A 180 -8.18 4.90 -9.59
C SER A 180 -8.68 3.76 -10.47
N VAL A 181 -8.69 2.54 -9.94
CA VAL A 181 -9.18 1.36 -10.66
C VAL A 181 -10.68 1.47 -10.94
N LEU A 182 -11.48 1.88 -9.95
CA LEU A 182 -12.93 2.06 -10.12
C LEU A 182 -13.26 3.13 -11.15
N PHE A 183 -12.57 4.27 -11.12
CA PHE A 183 -12.85 5.38 -12.02
C PHE A 183 -12.48 5.08 -13.45
N PHE A 184 -11.21 4.70 -13.68
CA PHE A 184 -10.68 4.56 -15.04
C PHE A 184 -10.95 3.20 -15.65
N TYR A 185 -10.85 2.13 -14.85
CA TYR A 185 -11.02 0.77 -15.37
C TYR A 185 -12.48 0.30 -15.37
N ARG A 186 -13.23 0.53 -14.27
CA ARG A 186 -14.63 0.08 -14.13
C ARG A 186 -15.65 1.15 -14.54
N GLY A 187 -15.29 2.41 -14.59
CA GLY A 187 -16.19 3.52 -14.94
C GLY A 187 -17.16 3.93 -13.81
N THR A 188 -17.00 3.44 -12.60
CA THR A 188 -17.85 3.75 -11.45
C THR A 188 -17.40 5.05 -10.76
N LYS A 189 -17.78 6.19 -11.33
CA LYS A 189 -17.28 7.50 -10.94
C LYS A 189 -17.66 7.91 -9.52
N VAL A 190 -18.92 7.73 -9.12
CA VAL A 190 -19.42 8.17 -7.80
C VAL A 190 -18.67 7.46 -6.66
N ASN A 191 -18.58 6.13 -6.71
CA ASN A 191 -17.85 5.37 -5.69
C ASN A 191 -16.38 5.74 -5.63
N SER A 192 -15.76 6.00 -6.79
CA SER A 192 -14.37 6.42 -6.86
C SER A 192 -14.15 7.78 -6.21
N LEU A 193 -14.97 8.79 -6.53
CA LEU A 193 -14.87 10.12 -5.93
C LEU A 193 -15.12 10.10 -4.43
N PHE A 194 -16.03 9.25 -3.96
CA PHE A 194 -16.26 9.03 -2.54
C PHE A 194 -15.01 8.47 -1.82
N LEU A 195 -14.35 7.46 -2.41
CA LEU A 195 -13.10 6.92 -1.86
C LEU A 195 -11.97 7.96 -1.87
N LEU A 196 -11.86 8.78 -2.92
CA LEU A 196 -10.89 9.88 -2.99
C LEU A 196 -11.16 10.97 -1.96
N PHE A 197 -12.42 11.22 -1.62
CA PHE A 197 -12.77 12.15 -0.55
C PHE A 197 -12.37 11.64 0.82
N ILE A 198 -12.53 10.33 1.08
CA ILE A 198 -12.16 9.71 2.36
C ILE A 198 -10.64 9.56 2.52
N ALA A 199 -9.90 9.34 1.44
CA ALA A 199 -8.47 9.05 1.53
C ALA A 199 -7.64 10.12 2.28
N PRO A 200 -7.80 11.44 2.06
CA PRO A 200 -7.11 12.46 2.84
C PRO A 200 -7.56 12.55 4.30
N MET A 201 -8.78 12.10 4.62
CA MET A 201 -9.25 12.00 6.01
C MET A 201 -8.51 10.89 6.77
N CYS A 202 -8.03 9.86 6.04
CA CYS A 202 -7.16 8.85 6.61
C CYS A 202 -5.73 9.38 6.81
N HIS A 203 -5.21 10.11 5.81
CA HIS A 203 -3.86 10.68 5.88
C HIS A 203 -3.74 11.90 4.97
N SER A 204 -3.47 13.05 5.57
CA SER A 204 -3.36 14.35 4.86
C SER A 204 -2.29 14.37 3.76
N GLY A 205 -1.22 13.56 3.91
CA GLY A 205 -0.19 13.37 2.89
C GLY A 205 -0.69 12.79 1.55
N LEU A 206 -1.97 12.41 1.44
CA LEU A 206 -2.60 11.97 0.18
C LEU A 206 -3.30 13.09 -0.59
N LEU A 207 -3.37 14.30 -0.03
CA LEU A 207 -3.92 15.46 -0.73
C LEU A 207 -3.24 15.73 -2.09
N PRO A 208 -1.90 15.65 -2.23
CA PRO A 208 -1.24 15.80 -3.53
C PRO A 208 -1.72 14.80 -4.57
N PHE A 209 -1.97 13.55 -4.16
CA PHE A 209 -2.52 12.54 -5.07
C PHE A 209 -3.94 12.90 -5.53
N VAL A 210 -4.79 13.31 -4.60
CA VAL A 210 -6.16 13.75 -4.93
C VAL A 210 -6.12 14.95 -5.86
N GLY A 211 -5.25 15.92 -5.59
CA GLY A 211 -5.01 17.07 -6.47
C GLY A 211 -4.56 16.64 -7.87
N ALA A 212 -3.57 15.77 -7.95
CA ALA A 212 -3.10 15.21 -9.22
C ALA A 212 -4.21 14.46 -9.97
N PHE A 213 -5.01 13.66 -9.26
CA PHE A 213 -6.14 12.96 -9.86
C PHE A 213 -7.16 13.94 -10.45
N LEU A 214 -7.53 14.97 -9.71
CA LEU A 214 -8.47 15.99 -10.18
C LEU A 214 -7.90 16.77 -11.36
N ILE A 215 -6.64 17.21 -11.31
CA ILE A 215 -5.96 17.88 -12.43
C ILE A 215 -6.00 16.99 -13.67
N TYR A 216 -5.70 15.70 -13.53
CA TYR A 216 -5.78 14.76 -14.65
C TYR A 216 -7.16 14.73 -15.29
N LEU A 217 -8.26 14.87 -14.54
CA LEU A 217 -9.61 14.85 -15.13
C LEU A 217 -9.83 15.99 -16.12
N PHE A 218 -9.23 17.14 -15.88
CA PHE A 218 -9.36 18.34 -16.74
C PHE A 218 -8.30 18.45 -17.82
N MET A 219 -7.22 17.64 -17.74
CA MET A 219 -6.17 17.66 -18.76
C MET A 219 -6.64 17.04 -20.08
N PRO A 220 -6.21 17.59 -21.24
CA PRO A 220 -6.44 16.96 -22.54
C PRO A 220 -5.75 15.58 -22.58
N LYS A 221 -6.46 14.55 -23.03
CA LYS A 221 -5.98 13.16 -23.07
C LYS A 221 -5.07 12.92 -24.27
N ASN A 222 -3.97 13.66 -24.36
CA ASN A 222 -3.00 13.54 -25.43
C ASN A 222 -1.98 12.42 -25.12
N VAL A 223 -2.16 11.27 -25.75
CA VAL A 223 -1.30 10.08 -25.56
C VAL A 223 0.16 10.38 -25.88
N LYS A 224 0.44 11.14 -26.97
CA LYS A 224 1.82 11.48 -27.34
C LYS A 224 2.50 12.30 -26.25
N LEU A 225 1.79 13.28 -25.70
CA LEU A 225 2.31 14.11 -24.60
C LEU A 225 2.64 13.25 -23.37
N PHE A 226 1.73 12.39 -22.93
CA PHE A 226 1.97 11.55 -21.74
C PHE A 226 3.11 10.55 -21.95
N LYS A 227 3.27 9.99 -23.16
CA LYS A 227 4.43 9.16 -23.50
C LYS A 227 5.75 9.93 -23.38
N ILE A 228 5.81 11.13 -23.94
CA ILE A 228 7.01 11.98 -23.88
C ILE A 228 7.32 12.33 -22.42
N MET A 229 6.34 12.80 -21.68
CA MET A 229 6.50 13.16 -20.26
C MET A 229 7.00 11.97 -19.44
N ALA A 230 6.45 10.78 -19.65
CA ALA A 230 6.87 9.56 -18.96
C ALA A 230 8.33 9.21 -19.28
N ILE A 231 8.76 9.33 -20.54
CA ILE A 231 10.16 9.07 -20.95
C ILE A 231 11.10 10.10 -20.35
N VAL A 232 10.75 11.39 -20.43
CA VAL A 232 11.56 12.48 -19.91
C VAL A 232 11.71 12.41 -18.39
N SER A 233 10.71 11.88 -17.69
CA SER A 233 10.75 11.75 -16.24
C SER A 233 11.66 10.62 -15.72
N ILE A 234 12.05 9.64 -16.55
CA ILE A 234 12.86 8.48 -16.12
C ILE A 234 14.18 8.87 -15.42
N PRO A 235 14.99 9.81 -15.92
CA PRO A 235 16.22 10.20 -15.23
C PRO A 235 15.98 10.73 -13.80
N PHE A 236 14.84 11.36 -13.56
CA PHE A 236 14.50 11.93 -12.25
C PHE A 236 14.24 10.87 -11.18
N ALA A 237 13.90 9.65 -11.57
CA ALA A 237 13.75 8.52 -10.65
C ALA A 237 15.06 8.09 -9.96
N PHE A 238 16.21 8.58 -10.43
CA PHE A 238 17.54 8.28 -9.91
C PHE A 238 18.21 9.49 -9.25
N LEU A 239 17.49 10.59 -9.09
CA LEU A 239 18.05 11.78 -8.44
C LEU A 239 18.18 11.54 -6.94
N ASP A 240 19.27 12.07 -6.40
CA ASP A 240 19.61 11.98 -4.98
C ASP A 240 18.81 13.01 -4.15
N ALA A 241 18.50 12.62 -2.91
CA ALA A 241 17.88 13.49 -1.91
C ALA A 241 18.71 14.76 -1.61
N ASN A 242 20.01 14.76 -1.87
CA ASN A 242 20.87 15.94 -1.74
C ASN A 242 20.42 17.14 -2.58
N LEU A 243 19.61 16.92 -3.63
CA LEU A 243 19.00 18.00 -4.41
C LEU A 243 18.04 18.87 -3.60
N MET A 244 17.54 18.36 -2.48
CA MET A 244 16.67 19.12 -1.58
C MET A 244 17.36 20.36 -0.99
N ASN A 245 18.67 20.30 -0.79
CA ASN A 245 19.44 21.42 -0.27
C ASN A 245 19.44 22.64 -1.22
N TYR A 246 19.02 22.44 -2.48
CA TYR A 246 18.90 23.50 -3.48
C TYR A 246 17.47 24.01 -3.67
N ILE A 247 16.50 23.46 -2.94
CA ILE A 247 15.10 23.90 -3.01
C ILE A 247 14.88 24.97 -1.95
N ASP A 248 14.69 26.20 -2.41
CA ASP A 248 14.30 27.30 -1.54
C ASP A 248 12.81 27.20 -1.21
N ILE A 249 12.50 26.81 0.04
CA ILE A 249 11.12 26.67 0.52
C ILE A 249 10.40 28.01 0.60
N GLU A 250 11.15 29.12 0.72
CA GLU A 250 10.59 30.46 0.83
C GLU A 250 9.88 30.93 -0.46
N ILE A 251 10.20 30.31 -1.60
CA ILE A 251 9.54 30.55 -2.88
C ILE A 251 8.09 30.05 -2.88
N LEU A 252 7.75 29.08 -2.01
CA LEU A 252 6.42 28.50 -1.96
C LEU A 252 5.43 29.44 -1.22
N PRO A 253 4.13 29.43 -1.58
CA PRO A 253 3.10 30.07 -0.78
C PRO A 253 3.12 29.58 0.68
N SER A 254 2.86 30.46 1.65
CA SER A 254 2.95 30.18 3.09
C SER A 254 2.19 28.91 3.53
N SER A 255 1.05 28.66 2.94
CA SER A 255 0.26 27.44 3.17
C SER A 255 0.97 26.15 2.72
N LEU A 256 1.83 26.24 1.71
CA LEU A 256 2.64 25.14 1.23
C LEU A 256 4.00 25.04 1.93
N GLN A 257 4.52 26.16 2.44
CA GLN A 257 5.77 26.17 3.21
C GLN A 257 5.68 25.31 4.46
N THR A 258 4.61 25.44 5.24
CA THR A 258 4.37 24.63 6.45
C THR A 258 4.28 23.13 6.12
N TRP A 259 3.66 22.79 4.99
CA TRP A 259 3.61 21.43 4.53
C TRP A 259 4.96 20.92 4.00
N ALA A 260 5.64 21.75 3.22
CA ALA A 260 6.95 21.43 2.64
C ALA A 260 8.02 21.27 3.73
N SER A 261 8.01 22.08 4.78
CA SER A 261 8.98 22.02 5.88
C SER A 261 8.97 20.66 6.62
N ILE A 262 7.84 19.93 6.62
CA ILE A 262 7.75 18.59 7.21
C ILE A 262 8.62 17.58 6.45
N TYR A 263 8.75 17.74 5.12
CA TYR A 263 9.47 16.82 4.26
C TYR A 263 10.85 17.35 3.81
N LEU A 264 11.04 18.67 3.87
CA LEU A 264 12.20 19.36 3.35
C LEU A 264 13.09 19.97 4.47
N SER A 265 12.80 19.64 5.74
CA SER A 265 13.63 20.10 6.86
C SER A 265 14.91 19.28 7.00
N ASP A 266 15.97 19.91 7.53
CA ASP A 266 17.22 19.23 7.87
C ASP A 266 17.00 18.04 8.83
N ASP A 267 15.99 18.12 9.69
CA ASP A 267 15.58 17.03 10.59
C ASP A 267 15.01 15.83 9.83
N ALA A 268 14.23 16.05 8.79
CA ALA A 268 13.69 14.98 7.94
C ALA A 268 14.82 14.30 7.16
N PHE A 269 15.75 15.08 6.61
CA PHE A 269 16.93 14.58 5.91
C PHE A 269 17.86 13.81 6.86
N SER A 270 18.14 14.35 8.04
CA SER A 270 19.00 13.71 9.03
C SER A 270 18.41 12.37 9.51
N LYS A 271 17.09 12.28 9.70
CA LYS A 271 16.40 11.02 10.02
C LYS A 271 16.55 9.99 8.91
N TYR A 272 16.39 10.41 7.65
CA TYR A 272 16.54 9.54 6.49
C TYR A 272 17.96 8.97 6.39
N VAL A 273 18.98 9.83 6.48
CA VAL A 273 20.41 9.43 6.45
C VAL A 273 20.75 8.51 7.63
N LEU A 274 20.24 8.79 8.83
CA LEU A 274 20.45 7.95 10.01
C LEU A 274 19.76 6.58 9.87
N GLN A 275 18.60 6.50 9.24
CA GLN A 275 17.91 5.22 8.98
C GLN A 275 18.66 4.37 7.95
N GLU A 276 19.17 4.99 6.87
CA GLU A 276 19.99 4.27 5.88
C GLU A 276 21.34 3.81 6.43
N GLY A 277 22.00 4.63 7.25
CA GLY A 277 23.32 4.32 7.81
C GLY A 277 23.34 3.23 8.90
N ARG A 278 22.19 2.84 9.45
CA ARG A 278 22.11 1.89 10.58
C ARG A 278 22.26 0.42 10.20
N SER A 279 22.04 0.04 8.94
CA SER A 279 22.20 -1.36 8.56
C SER A 279 23.57 -1.61 7.95
N GLY A 280 24.35 -2.55 8.50
CA GLY A 280 25.61 -3.00 7.90
C GLY A 280 25.47 -3.57 6.48
N PHE A 281 24.23 -3.72 6.00
CA PHE A 281 23.87 -4.24 4.68
C PHE A 281 23.10 -3.21 3.83
N TRP A 282 23.20 -1.92 4.12
CA TRP A 282 22.53 -0.84 3.38
C TRP A 282 22.77 -0.90 1.86
N TRP A 283 23.97 -1.29 1.44
CA TRP A 283 24.34 -1.42 0.03
C TRP A 283 23.56 -2.52 -0.69
N VAL A 284 23.22 -3.60 0.03
CA VAL A 284 22.41 -4.69 -0.52
C VAL A 284 20.99 -4.20 -0.75
N GLN A 285 20.40 -3.47 0.21
CA GLN A 285 19.11 -2.85 0.06
C GLN A 285 19.10 -1.87 -1.12
N ALA A 286 20.12 -1.01 -1.24
CA ALA A 286 20.26 -0.05 -2.34
C ALA A 286 20.31 -0.75 -3.71
N ILE A 287 21.09 -1.83 -3.86
CA ILE A 287 21.13 -2.62 -5.11
C ILE A 287 19.74 -3.14 -5.47
N PHE A 288 18.97 -3.60 -4.50
CA PHE A 288 17.64 -4.14 -4.77
C PHE A 288 16.60 -3.08 -5.07
N GLU A 289 16.66 -1.94 -4.46
CA GLU A 289 15.82 -0.79 -4.80
C GLU A 289 16.11 -0.31 -6.23
N ILE A 290 17.38 -0.26 -6.62
CA ILE A 290 17.79 0.04 -7.99
C ILE A 290 17.25 -1.03 -8.96
N MET A 291 17.41 -2.32 -8.65
CA MET A 291 16.89 -3.41 -9.50
C MET A 291 15.38 -3.34 -9.64
N MET A 292 14.67 -3.03 -8.55
CA MET A 292 13.23 -2.83 -8.58
C MET A 292 12.85 -1.64 -9.45
N THR A 293 13.52 -0.53 -9.28
CA THR A 293 13.29 0.68 -10.08
C THR A 293 13.50 0.41 -11.57
N ILE A 294 14.60 -0.25 -11.93
CA ILE A 294 14.88 -0.67 -13.31
C ILE A 294 13.79 -1.60 -13.83
N SER A 295 13.33 -2.57 -13.03
CA SER A 295 12.25 -3.48 -13.42
C SER A 295 10.95 -2.74 -13.75
N TYR A 296 10.57 -1.76 -12.93
CA TYR A 296 9.39 -0.91 -13.19
C TYR A 296 9.56 0.00 -14.41
N ILE A 297 10.75 0.53 -14.64
CA ILE A 297 11.06 1.30 -15.85
C ILE A 297 10.91 0.42 -17.09
N ILE A 298 11.43 -0.82 -17.06
CA ILE A 298 11.28 -1.77 -18.18
C ILE A 298 9.80 -2.10 -18.42
N MET A 299 9.04 -2.35 -17.36
CA MET A 299 7.59 -2.58 -17.46
C MET A 299 6.87 -1.37 -18.05
N THR A 300 7.18 -0.18 -17.55
CA THR A 300 6.58 1.07 -18.05
C THR A 300 6.97 1.33 -19.51
N TRP A 301 8.20 1.05 -19.91
CA TRP A 301 8.62 1.14 -21.31
C TRP A 301 7.81 0.22 -22.23
N GLN A 302 7.54 -1.01 -21.77
CA GLN A 302 6.67 -1.94 -22.52
C GLN A 302 5.23 -1.40 -22.62
N LEU A 303 4.71 -0.81 -21.54
CA LEU A 303 3.39 -0.17 -21.52
C LEU A 303 3.33 1.06 -22.44
N ILE A 304 4.36 1.90 -22.46
CA ILE A 304 4.45 3.05 -23.39
C ILE A 304 4.33 2.62 -24.85
N LYS A 305 4.96 1.50 -25.23
CA LYS A 305 4.87 0.96 -26.59
C LYS A 305 3.44 0.50 -26.94
N GLN A 306 2.68 0.02 -25.97
CA GLN A 306 1.31 -0.47 -26.16
C GLN A 306 0.23 0.60 -25.97
N THR A 307 0.62 1.80 -25.47
CA THR A 307 -0.36 2.86 -25.23
C THR A 307 -0.92 3.40 -26.53
N GLU A 308 -2.22 3.28 -26.70
CA GLU A 308 -2.98 3.85 -27.82
C GLU A 308 -4.01 4.85 -27.28
N GLN A 309 -4.65 5.60 -28.21
CA GLN A 309 -5.73 6.50 -27.80
C GLN A 309 -6.87 5.68 -27.18
N PRO A 310 -7.29 6.01 -25.93
CA PRO A 310 -8.36 5.27 -25.28
C PRO A 310 -9.65 5.34 -26.07
N LYS A 311 -10.21 4.18 -26.41
CA LYS A 311 -11.53 4.07 -27.03
C LYS A 311 -12.62 4.17 -25.98
N GLU A 312 -13.82 4.51 -26.41
CA GLU A 312 -14.97 4.48 -25.52
C GLU A 312 -15.19 3.03 -25.03
N GLY A 313 -15.38 2.88 -23.68
CA GLY A 313 -15.48 1.55 -23.06
C GLY A 313 -14.16 0.86 -22.70
N ASP A 314 -13.01 1.32 -23.22
CA ASP A 314 -11.71 0.73 -22.88
C ASP A 314 -11.15 1.29 -21.56
N GLY A 315 -11.56 0.68 -20.46
CA GLY A 315 -11.07 1.03 -19.11
C GLY A 315 -9.57 0.74 -18.91
N GLY A 316 -9.03 -0.26 -19.61
CA GLY A 316 -7.61 -0.61 -19.52
C GLY A 316 -6.72 0.52 -20.04
N SER A 317 -7.01 1.02 -21.25
CA SER A 317 -6.25 2.13 -21.85
C SER A 317 -6.45 3.45 -21.10
N LYS A 318 -7.64 3.72 -20.54
CA LYS A 318 -7.85 4.90 -19.67
C LYS A 318 -7.00 4.85 -18.40
N LEU A 319 -6.96 3.69 -17.75
CA LEU A 319 -6.14 3.50 -16.56
C LEU A 319 -4.65 3.56 -16.89
N LEU A 320 -4.23 3.01 -18.02
CA LEU A 320 -2.84 3.10 -18.50
C LEU A 320 -2.41 4.55 -18.72
N LEU A 321 -3.25 5.37 -19.34
CA LEU A 321 -2.93 6.78 -19.57
C LEU A 321 -2.82 7.56 -18.25
N PHE A 322 -3.71 7.30 -17.31
CA PHE A 322 -3.60 7.84 -15.95
C PHE A 322 -2.32 7.34 -15.24
N TYR A 323 -1.98 6.07 -15.38
CA TYR A 323 -0.74 5.53 -14.84
C TYR A 323 0.50 6.28 -15.37
N LEU A 324 0.60 6.54 -16.68
CA LEU A 324 1.72 7.28 -17.26
C LEU A 324 1.84 8.71 -16.71
N TYR A 325 0.69 9.35 -16.47
CA TYR A 325 0.67 10.66 -15.83
C TYR A 325 1.20 10.61 -14.39
N ILE A 326 0.72 9.66 -13.57
CA ILE A 326 1.19 9.49 -12.19
C ILE A 326 2.66 9.06 -12.16
N PHE A 327 3.08 8.17 -13.07
CA PHE A 327 4.49 7.78 -13.22
C PHE A 327 5.40 9.00 -13.40
N THR A 328 4.99 9.92 -14.27
CA THR A 328 5.72 11.17 -14.50
C THR A 328 5.84 12.01 -13.22
N LEU A 329 4.72 12.22 -12.53
CA LEU A 329 4.71 13.03 -11.31
C LEU A 329 5.55 12.39 -10.20
N VAL A 330 5.43 11.10 -10.00
CA VAL A 330 6.17 10.38 -8.95
C VAL A 330 7.67 10.42 -9.21
N ASN A 331 8.12 10.26 -10.46
CA ASN A 331 9.54 10.39 -10.78
C ASN A 331 10.08 11.79 -10.44
N PHE A 332 9.30 12.84 -10.71
CA PHE A 332 9.73 14.21 -10.40
C PHE A 332 9.83 14.51 -8.90
N ILE A 333 9.12 13.76 -8.05
CA ILE A 333 9.16 13.93 -6.59
C ILE A 333 9.97 12.84 -5.88
N GLN A 334 10.58 11.91 -6.63
CA GLN A 334 11.27 10.74 -6.06
C GLN A 334 12.44 11.13 -5.14
N PHE A 335 13.09 12.24 -5.42
CA PHE A 335 14.20 12.75 -4.60
C PHE A 335 13.77 13.32 -3.25
N ILE A 336 12.46 13.54 -3.01
CA ILE A 336 11.93 13.99 -1.72
C ILE A 336 11.83 12.78 -0.79
N PRO A 337 12.63 12.70 0.30
CA PRO A 337 12.59 11.60 1.24
C PRO A 337 11.19 11.33 1.75
N GLU A 338 10.90 10.11 2.15
CA GLU A 338 9.60 9.61 2.58
C GLU A 338 8.45 9.83 1.58
N MET A 339 8.27 11.04 1.06
CA MET A 339 7.22 11.34 0.08
C MET A 339 7.46 10.57 -1.21
N GLY A 340 8.66 10.67 -1.80
CA GLY A 340 9.04 9.95 -3.00
C GLY A 340 8.87 8.45 -2.85
N SER A 341 9.39 7.87 -1.78
CA SER A 341 9.29 6.44 -1.50
C SER A 341 7.84 5.97 -1.33
N ARG A 342 7.00 6.72 -0.61
CA ARG A 342 5.58 6.40 -0.39
C ARG A 342 4.78 6.42 -1.69
N TYR A 343 4.95 7.45 -2.52
CA TYR A 343 4.25 7.53 -3.81
C TYR A 343 4.80 6.53 -4.83
N TYR A 344 6.08 6.18 -4.73
CA TYR A 344 6.65 5.13 -5.57
C TYR A 344 6.03 3.74 -5.29
N TRP A 345 5.62 3.49 -4.05
CA TRP A 345 4.84 2.29 -3.72
C TRP A 345 3.49 2.26 -4.42
N PHE A 346 2.76 3.38 -4.38
CA PHE A 346 1.51 3.52 -5.12
C PHE A 346 1.71 3.20 -6.60
N LEU A 347 2.73 3.80 -7.17
CA LEU A 347 3.08 3.61 -8.56
C LEU A 347 3.36 2.14 -8.89
N ARG A 348 4.07 1.42 -8.03
CA ARG A 348 4.40 0.00 -8.21
C ARG A 348 3.15 -0.86 -8.32
N ILE A 349 2.22 -0.73 -7.40
CA ILE A 349 0.99 -1.53 -7.40
C ILE A 349 0.15 -1.21 -8.63
N LEU A 350 0.01 0.07 -8.97
CA LEU A 350 -0.73 0.48 -10.15
C LEU A 350 -0.06 -0.01 -11.44
N CYS A 351 1.28 0.02 -11.51
CA CYS A 351 2.06 -0.53 -12.63
C CYS A 351 1.77 -2.01 -12.84
N ILE A 352 1.82 -2.80 -11.77
CA ILE A 352 1.57 -4.24 -11.84
C ILE A 352 0.16 -4.50 -12.33
N PHE A 353 -0.82 -3.79 -11.78
CA PHE A 353 -2.21 -3.92 -12.20
C PHE A 353 -2.37 -3.64 -13.70
N VAL A 354 -1.87 -2.49 -14.17
CA VAL A 354 -1.95 -2.08 -15.57
C VAL A 354 -1.18 -3.06 -16.47
N TRP A 355 0.00 -3.49 -16.03
CA TRP A 355 0.83 -4.41 -16.80
C TRP A 355 0.14 -5.77 -17.00
N PHE A 356 -0.42 -6.36 -15.94
CA PHE A 356 -1.19 -7.60 -16.06
C PHE A 356 -2.43 -7.44 -16.95
N LYS A 357 -3.07 -6.28 -16.91
CA LYS A 357 -4.21 -5.99 -17.79
C LYS A 357 -3.84 -5.92 -19.28
N HIS A 358 -2.64 -5.48 -19.61
CA HIS A 358 -2.20 -5.39 -21.02
C HIS A 358 -1.49 -6.65 -21.52
N PHE A 359 -0.63 -7.24 -20.70
CA PHE A 359 0.22 -8.36 -21.13
C PHE A 359 -0.23 -9.72 -20.61
N GLY A 360 -1.15 -9.76 -19.65
CA GLY A 360 -1.54 -11.00 -18.99
C GLY A 360 -0.45 -11.56 -18.08
N PHE A 361 -0.66 -12.80 -17.63
CA PHE A 361 0.16 -13.44 -16.59
C PHE A 361 1.19 -14.44 -17.18
N THR A 362 1.46 -14.40 -18.47
CA THR A 362 2.19 -15.46 -19.19
C THR A 362 3.59 -15.08 -19.65
N LYS A 363 3.99 -13.79 -19.63
CA LYS A 363 5.30 -13.37 -20.16
C LYS A 363 6.45 -13.60 -19.18
N PRO A 364 7.36 -14.56 -19.44
CA PRO A 364 8.26 -15.06 -18.41
C PRO A 364 9.41 -14.12 -18.04
N LYS A 365 10.01 -13.39 -19.01
CA LYS A 365 11.28 -12.68 -18.75
C LYS A 365 11.14 -11.50 -17.78
N THR A 366 10.16 -10.61 -17.99
CA THR A 366 9.93 -9.45 -17.11
C THR A 366 9.36 -9.91 -15.77
N LEU A 367 8.50 -10.93 -15.79
CA LEU A 367 7.98 -11.55 -14.57
C LEU A 367 9.10 -12.22 -13.75
N TYR A 368 10.10 -12.83 -14.38
CA TYR A 368 11.26 -13.41 -13.69
C TYR A 368 12.08 -12.34 -13.00
N LEU A 369 12.42 -11.26 -13.71
CA LEU A 369 13.18 -10.14 -13.14
C LEU A 369 12.44 -9.53 -11.95
N LEU A 370 11.15 -9.30 -12.11
CA LEU A 370 10.29 -8.78 -11.07
C LEU A 370 10.19 -9.75 -9.88
N ALA A 371 10.03 -11.06 -10.14
CA ALA A 371 9.97 -12.08 -9.10
C ALA A 371 11.25 -12.14 -8.29
N CYS A 372 12.40 -12.17 -8.96
CA CYS A 372 13.70 -12.20 -8.29
C CYS A 372 13.89 -10.95 -7.42
N SER A 373 13.62 -9.75 -7.99
CA SER A 373 13.75 -8.50 -7.26
C SER A 373 12.83 -8.44 -6.05
N CYS A 374 11.59 -8.91 -6.19
CA CYS A 374 10.62 -8.87 -5.09
C CYS A 374 10.86 -9.94 -4.04
N SER A 375 11.18 -11.17 -4.47
CA SER A 375 11.50 -12.26 -3.54
C SER A 375 12.70 -11.90 -2.69
N PHE A 376 13.67 -11.21 -3.28
CA PHE A 376 14.83 -10.79 -2.55
C PHE A 376 14.54 -9.60 -1.63
N LEU A 377 13.82 -8.59 -2.06
CA LEU A 377 13.39 -7.50 -1.18
C LEU A 377 12.56 -8.02 -0.01
N MET A 378 11.71 -9.01 -0.27
CA MET A 378 10.96 -9.64 0.81
C MET A 378 11.87 -10.46 1.72
N PHE A 379 12.78 -11.25 1.16
CA PHE A 379 13.76 -12.02 1.93
C PHE A 379 14.64 -11.08 2.76
N MET A 380 15.15 -10.00 2.19
CA MET A 380 15.96 -9.02 2.92
C MET A 380 15.14 -8.27 3.96
N ARG A 381 13.96 -7.85 3.63
CA ARG A 381 13.07 -7.19 4.58
C ARG A 381 12.60 -8.15 5.67
N TYR A 382 12.28 -9.39 5.35
CA TYR A 382 11.92 -10.42 6.33
C TYR A 382 13.15 -11.00 7.03
N GLY A 383 14.25 -11.23 6.34
CA GLY A 383 15.48 -11.75 6.95
C GLY A 383 16.20 -10.73 7.81
N TYR A 384 16.29 -9.48 7.38
CA TYR A 384 16.82 -8.37 8.17
C TYR A 384 15.91 -8.04 9.35
N VAL A 385 14.66 -8.11 9.11
CA VAL A 385 13.60 -7.91 10.04
C VAL A 385 13.49 -9.14 10.96
N ILE A 386 13.64 -10.40 10.56
CA ILE A 386 13.76 -11.57 11.45
C ILE A 386 15.04 -11.53 12.29
N GLY A 387 16.12 -10.92 11.81
CA GLY A 387 17.38 -10.79 12.56
C GLY A 387 17.48 -9.64 13.56
N GLY A 388 16.57 -8.65 13.56
CA GLY A 388 16.72 -7.49 14.45
C GLY A 388 15.53 -6.53 14.54
N ALA A 389 14.68 -6.47 13.56
CA ALA A 389 13.58 -5.51 13.53
C ALA A 389 12.19 -6.12 13.21
N LEU A 390 12.07 -7.35 12.79
CA LEU A 390 10.80 -8.05 12.63
C LEU A 390 10.27 -8.71 13.88
N ALA A 391 11.13 -8.87 14.76
CA ALA A 391 10.71 -8.97 16.12
C ALA A 391 9.73 -7.82 16.47
N VAL A 392 9.74 -6.72 15.72
CA VAL A 392 8.90 -5.53 15.95
C VAL A 392 7.45 -5.69 15.51
N THR A 393 7.11 -6.60 14.60
CA THR A 393 5.78 -6.50 13.97
C THR A 393 4.94 -7.75 13.94
N THR A 394 5.53 -8.92 13.93
CA THR A 394 4.77 -10.19 13.97
C THR A 394 5.60 -11.31 14.55
N SER A 395 5.05 -12.05 15.48
CA SER A 395 5.70 -13.25 15.98
C SER A 395 5.91 -14.25 14.80
N PRO A 396 7.11 -14.87 14.65
CA PRO A 396 7.34 -15.92 13.67
C PRO A 396 6.40 -17.12 13.84
N ASP A 397 5.76 -17.23 14.98
CA ASP A 397 4.74 -18.27 15.25
C ASP A 397 3.61 -18.28 14.21
N ILE A 398 3.28 -17.13 13.60
CA ILE A 398 2.22 -17.03 12.59
C ILE A 398 2.45 -17.99 11.40
N PHE A 399 3.70 -18.36 11.15
CA PHE A 399 4.06 -19.23 10.03
C PHE A 399 3.99 -20.73 10.36
N ILE A 400 3.87 -21.11 11.62
CA ILE A 400 4.00 -22.51 12.03
C ILE A 400 2.94 -23.00 13.01
N THR A 401 2.14 -22.08 13.62
CA THR A 401 1.21 -22.47 14.69
C THR A 401 -0.26 -22.46 14.28
N PRO A 402 -1.11 -23.25 14.96
CA PRO A 402 -2.54 -23.27 14.74
C PRO A 402 -3.23 -21.96 15.15
N LEU A 403 -4.34 -21.64 14.48
CA LEU A 403 -5.13 -20.43 14.72
C LEU A 403 -5.56 -20.24 16.19
N PRO A 404 -6.06 -21.27 16.91
CA PRO A 404 -6.49 -21.07 18.30
C PRO A 404 -5.37 -20.57 19.22
N TYR A 405 -4.14 -21.08 19.03
CA TYR A 405 -2.99 -20.59 19.77
C TYR A 405 -2.65 -19.15 19.43
N LEU A 406 -2.66 -18.82 18.13
CA LEU A 406 -2.36 -17.48 17.65
C LEU A 406 -3.37 -16.45 18.19
N VAL A 407 -4.63 -16.74 18.16
CA VAL A 407 -5.68 -15.86 18.73
C VAL A 407 -5.56 -15.76 20.24
N GLY A 408 -5.32 -16.88 20.93
CA GLY A 408 -5.16 -16.91 22.37
C GLY A 408 -3.96 -16.09 22.87
N LYS A 409 -2.85 -16.11 22.12
CA LYS A 409 -1.67 -15.32 22.43
C LYS A 409 -1.96 -13.81 22.46
N GLY A 410 -2.73 -13.29 21.50
CA GLY A 410 -3.11 -11.87 21.48
C GLY A 410 -4.22 -11.49 22.47
N LEU A 411 -4.96 -12.47 23.02
CA LEU A 411 -5.98 -12.21 24.03
C LEU A 411 -5.45 -12.24 25.46
N PHE A 412 -4.51 -13.13 25.75
CA PHE A 412 -4.14 -13.48 27.12
C PHE A 412 -2.66 -13.21 27.45
N TRP A 413 -1.82 -12.96 26.46
CA TRP A 413 -0.38 -12.79 26.64
C TRP A 413 0.06 -11.43 26.06
N ASN A 414 -0.28 -10.38 26.80
CA ASN A 414 0.21 -9.00 26.55
C ASN A 414 1.56 -8.79 27.24
#